data_1763313475c77cbab071e5788817b0fc
#
_entry.id   1763313475c77cbab071e5788817b0fc
#
_cell.length_a   1.000
_cell.length_b   1.000
_cell.length_c   1.000
_cell.angle_alpha   90.00
_cell.angle_beta   90.00
_cell.angle_gamma   90.00
#
_symmetry.space_group_name_H-M   'P 1'
#
loop_
_entity.id
_entity.type
_entity.pdbx_description
1 polymer ?
#
loop_
_entity_poly.entity_id
_entity_poly.type
_entity_poly.pdbx_seq_one_letter_code
_entity_poly.pdbx_strand_id
1 'polypeptide(L)'
;MSSPARLAVILGPTASGKSALAIALAAKLNGEVVVCDSTQVYRRFNIGTAKVPPAGQKGIPHWMMDLVEPHEIFTAGDYRRRAEEILRDIHARGRLPIVTAGTGLYLRALLEGLADAPTRSEELRARLRERSAGRGPEYLHRLLRRLDPGSAARIAPRDTQKIIRAIEMRVLTKKSVNEIHAAGRAPLEGFTPIKIGLKPPRPALYARIEQRVEEMLAAGWQEEIRAILSTGVSRDAKPFTFIGYREILAQAPVGEGLKTLPLSGPSLPAATINEIRKSTRHFAKRQQTWFARESNVHWLPTFGDDPLAIERSVAFLR
;
A
#
# COMPACT_ATOMS: atom_id res chain seq x y z
N MET A 1 32.33 12.32 9.46
CA MET A 1 31.06 11.79 8.94
C MET A 1 29.95 12.46 9.72
N SER A 2 29.02 13.16 9.08
CA SER A 2 27.85 13.75 9.76
C SER A 2 26.97 12.64 10.34
N SER A 3 26.41 12.88 11.52
CA SER A 3 25.45 11.92 12.13
C SER A 3 24.29 11.66 11.17
N PRO A 4 23.78 10.41 11.07
CA PRO A 4 22.68 10.10 10.18
C PRO A 4 21.43 10.91 10.54
N ALA A 5 20.69 11.34 9.52
CA ALA A 5 19.50 12.15 9.67
C ALA A 5 18.35 11.36 10.33
N ARG A 6 17.55 12.01 11.16
CA ARG A 6 16.35 11.37 11.73
C ARG A 6 15.29 11.19 10.66
N LEU A 7 14.63 10.03 10.66
CA LEU A 7 13.51 9.69 9.83
C LEU A 7 12.35 9.19 10.71
N ALA A 8 11.27 9.93 10.80
CA ALA A 8 10.09 9.45 11.50
C ALA A 8 9.32 8.43 10.63
N VAL A 9 8.95 7.28 11.18
CA VAL A 9 8.19 6.24 10.48
C VAL A 9 6.96 5.88 11.31
N ILE A 10 5.79 6.28 10.83
CA ILE A 10 4.50 5.99 11.48
C ILE A 10 3.89 4.76 10.81
N LEU A 11 3.69 3.69 11.56
CA LEU A 11 3.12 2.44 11.07
C LEU A 11 1.89 2.02 11.90
N GLY A 12 1.04 1.23 11.29
CA GLY A 12 -0.21 0.78 11.92
C GLY A 12 -1.28 0.42 10.89
N PRO A 13 -2.41 -0.16 11.33
CA PRO A 13 -3.48 -0.57 10.44
C PRO A 13 -4.19 0.63 9.79
N THR A 14 -4.97 0.36 8.74
CA THR A 14 -5.91 1.37 8.22
C THR A 14 -6.86 1.84 9.33
N ALA A 15 -7.34 3.05 9.26
CA ALA A 15 -8.16 3.73 10.26
C ALA A 15 -7.50 3.96 11.64
N SER A 16 -6.20 3.70 11.82
CA SER A 16 -5.52 3.95 13.12
C SER A 16 -5.11 5.42 13.34
N GLY A 17 -5.33 6.33 12.39
CA GLY A 17 -4.97 7.74 12.56
C GLY A 17 -3.54 8.11 12.14
N LYS A 18 -2.83 7.27 11.36
CA LYS A 18 -1.46 7.54 10.89
C LYS A 18 -1.28 8.91 10.24
N SER A 19 -2.19 9.26 9.32
CA SER A 19 -2.12 10.54 8.60
C SER A 19 -2.34 11.73 9.53
N ALA A 20 -3.28 11.62 10.49
CA ALA A 20 -3.52 12.65 11.47
C ALA A 20 -2.28 12.87 12.36
N LEU A 21 -1.65 11.80 12.84
CA LEU A 21 -0.40 11.86 13.60
C LEU A 21 0.72 12.50 12.77
N ALA A 22 0.88 12.10 11.51
CA ALA A 22 1.92 12.63 10.64
C ALA A 22 1.78 14.15 10.42
N ILE A 23 0.57 14.62 10.17
CA ILE A 23 0.27 16.05 10.01
C ILE A 23 0.56 16.82 11.31
N ALA A 24 0.14 16.28 12.46
CA ALA A 24 0.41 16.91 13.75
C ALA A 24 1.91 16.98 14.07
N LEU A 25 2.66 15.92 13.78
CA LEU A 25 4.12 15.90 13.96
C LEU A 25 4.82 16.84 12.97
N ALA A 26 4.39 16.86 11.70
CA ALA A 26 4.93 17.76 10.69
C ALA A 26 4.77 19.23 11.09
N ALA A 27 3.59 19.61 11.60
CA ALA A 27 3.35 20.97 12.10
C ALA A 27 4.22 21.34 13.31
N LYS A 28 4.48 20.39 14.23
CA LYS A 28 5.24 20.64 15.46
C LYS A 28 6.76 20.59 15.27
N LEU A 29 7.24 19.82 14.30
CA LEU A 29 8.65 19.50 14.11
C LEU A 29 9.20 19.97 12.76
N ASN A 30 8.51 20.88 12.08
CA ASN A 30 8.88 21.40 10.77
C ASN A 30 9.14 20.26 9.76
N GLY A 31 8.20 19.32 9.66
CA GLY A 31 8.35 18.12 8.82
C GLY A 31 7.51 18.15 7.55
N GLU A 32 7.72 17.13 6.71
CA GLU A 32 6.93 16.86 5.51
C GLU A 32 6.56 15.37 5.46
N VAL A 33 5.38 15.06 4.92
CA VAL A 33 4.82 13.71 4.92
C VAL A 33 5.19 12.98 3.63
N VAL A 34 5.72 11.77 3.76
CA VAL A 34 5.99 10.85 2.64
C VAL A 34 5.07 9.65 2.76
N VAL A 35 4.10 9.55 1.88
CA VAL A 35 3.08 8.49 1.92
C VAL A 35 3.66 7.17 1.43
N CYS A 36 3.55 6.12 2.24
CA CYS A 36 4.01 4.77 1.93
C CYS A 36 2.81 3.83 1.77
N ASP A 37 2.03 4.08 0.70
CA ASP A 37 0.82 3.32 0.40
C ASP A 37 0.71 3.01 -1.10
N SER A 38 0.55 1.73 -1.44
CA SER A 38 0.49 1.25 -2.83
C SER A 38 -0.81 1.56 -3.55
N THR A 39 -1.78 2.13 -2.87
CA THR A 39 -3.06 2.54 -3.46
C THR A 39 -3.11 4.03 -3.72
N GLN A 40 -2.50 4.85 -2.85
CA GLN A 40 -2.53 6.31 -2.95
C GLN A 40 -1.59 6.87 -4.03
N VAL A 41 -0.75 6.07 -4.63
CA VAL A 41 0.11 6.47 -5.76
C VAL A 41 -0.68 6.69 -7.06
N TYR A 42 -1.88 6.14 -7.16
CA TYR A 42 -2.71 6.26 -8.36
C TYR A 42 -3.53 7.54 -8.37
N ARG A 43 -3.46 8.28 -9.48
CA ARG A 43 -4.27 9.48 -9.70
C ARG A 43 -5.76 9.13 -9.76
N ARG A 44 -6.60 10.08 -9.38
CA ARG A 44 -8.08 10.02 -9.43
C ARG A 44 -8.74 9.08 -8.43
N PHE A 45 -8.03 8.11 -7.85
CA PHE A 45 -8.51 7.22 -6.82
C PHE A 45 -8.28 7.86 -5.44
N ASN A 46 -9.18 8.70 -4.98
CA ASN A 46 -9.00 9.56 -3.80
C ASN A 46 -9.80 9.07 -2.59
N ILE A 47 -11.13 8.92 -2.75
CA ILE A 47 -12.05 8.59 -1.66
C ILE A 47 -11.75 7.19 -1.14
N GLY A 48 -11.85 6.17 -1.98
CA GLY A 48 -11.68 4.78 -1.56
C GLY A 48 -10.26 4.40 -1.15
N THR A 49 -9.24 5.19 -1.53
CA THR A 49 -7.87 5.04 -1.04
C THR A 49 -7.58 5.87 0.21
N ALA A 50 -8.56 6.67 0.65
CA ALA A 50 -8.46 7.56 1.80
C ALA A 50 -7.30 8.55 1.73
N LYS A 51 -7.02 9.11 0.57
CA LYS A 51 -6.09 10.23 0.46
C LYS A 51 -6.56 11.39 1.32
N VAL A 52 -5.61 12.05 1.96
CA VAL A 52 -5.89 13.29 2.68
C VAL A 52 -6.13 14.40 1.65
N PRO A 53 -7.33 15.00 1.59
CA PRO A 53 -7.60 16.07 0.65
C PRO A 53 -6.76 17.31 0.99
N PRO A 54 -6.51 18.24 0.04
CA PRO A 54 -5.66 19.41 0.26
C PRO A 54 -6.01 20.23 1.51
N ALA A 55 -7.28 20.45 1.77
CA ALA A 55 -7.73 21.14 2.98
C ALA A 55 -7.34 20.39 4.26
N GLY A 56 -7.39 19.06 4.23
CA GLY A 56 -7.00 18.20 5.36
C GLY A 56 -5.50 18.13 5.59
N GLN A 57 -4.67 18.44 4.59
CA GLN A 57 -3.21 18.47 4.70
C GLN A 57 -2.68 19.66 5.51
N LYS A 58 -3.52 20.68 5.77
CA LYS A 58 -3.19 21.86 6.59
C LYS A 58 -1.90 22.57 6.17
N GLY A 59 -1.65 22.66 4.87
CA GLY A 59 -0.44 23.26 4.31
C GLY A 59 0.84 22.43 4.44
N ILE A 60 0.77 21.21 4.99
CA ILE A 60 1.91 20.30 5.08
C ILE A 60 2.09 19.59 3.73
N PRO A 61 3.30 19.65 3.13
CA PRO A 61 3.58 18.91 1.91
C PRO A 61 3.41 17.40 2.09
N HIS A 62 2.69 16.78 1.15
CA HIS A 62 2.49 15.33 1.10
C HIS A 62 3.08 14.79 -0.21
N TRP A 63 4.04 13.92 -0.08
CA TRP A 63 4.77 13.30 -1.19
C TRP A 63 4.33 11.86 -1.42
N MET A 64 4.61 11.33 -2.59
CA MET A 64 4.32 9.95 -2.98
C MET A 64 2.82 9.62 -3.15
N MET A 65 2.00 10.63 -3.43
CA MET A 65 0.61 10.50 -3.86
C MET A 65 0.48 10.93 -5.32
N ASP A 66 -0.53 10.43 -6.04
CA ASP A 66 -0.88 10.87 -7.41
C ASP A 66 0.28 10.84 -8.41
N LEU A 67 1.09 9.79 -8.37
CA LEU A 67 2.30 9.67 -9.17
C LEU A 67 2.06 9.08 -10.56
N VAL A 68 1.11 8.14 -10.65
CA VAL A 68 0.92 7.31 -11.85
C VAL A 68 -0.55 7.28 -12.26
N GLU A 69 -0.77 7.09 -13.56
CA GLU A 69 -2.11 6.89 -14.11
C GLU A 69 -2.64 5.48 -13.79
N PRO A 70 -3.96 5.26 -13.81
CA PRO A 70 -4.57 3.97 -13.43
C PRO A 70 -4.10 2.76 -14.23
N HIS A 71 -3.66 2.94 -15.48
CA HIS A 71 -3.16 1.87 -16.35
C HIS A 71 -1.69 1.53 -16.11
N GLU A 72 -0.97 2.38 -15.40
CA GLU A 72 0.46 2.19 -15.13
C GLU A 72 0.69 1.20 -13.99
N ILE A 73 1.87 0.61 -13.98
CA ILE A 73 2.31 -0.29 -12.93
C ILE A 73 3.33 0.43 -12.05
N PHE A 74 3.05 0.49 -10.76
CA PHE A 74 3.97 1.04 -9.77
C PHE A 74 4.41 -0.06 -8.80
N THR A 75 5.71 -0.26 -8.70
CA THR A 75 6.32 -1.36 -7.94
C THR A 75 6.95 -0.86 -6.63
N ALA A 76 7.33 -1.79 -5.75
CA ALA A 76 8.08 -1.46 -4.54
C ALA A 76 9.48 -0.90 -4.84
N GLY A 77 10.07 -1.29 -5.98
CA GLY A 77 11.34 -0.71 -6.46
C GLY A 77 11.19 0.74 -6.92
N ASP A 78 10.09 1.05 -7.64
CA ASP A 78 9.78 2.43 -8.06
C ASP A 78 9.51 3.30 -6.84
N TYR A 79 8.75 2.77 -5.86
CA TYR A 79 8.50 3.46 -4.59
C TYR A 79 9.82 3.81 -3.91
N ARG A 80 10.72 2.83 -3.76
CA ARG A 80 12.01 3.02 -3.09
C ARG A 80 12.81 4.13 -3.73
N ARG A 81 13.07 4.05 -5.05
CA ARG A 81 13.89 5.05 -5.76
C ARG A 81 13.37 6.46 -5.54
N ARG A 82 12.08 6.68 -5.78
CA ARG A 82 11.46 8.00 -5.64
C ARG A 82 11.41 8.48 -4.19
N ALA A 83 11.10 7.58 -3.25
CA ALA A 83 11.06 7.95 -1.84
C ALA A 83 12.44 8.32 -1.29
N GLU A 84 13.50 7.62 -1.66
CA GLU A 84 14.88 7.97 -1.24
C GLU A 84 15.29 9.35 -1.71
N GLU A 85 14.99 9.73 -2.96
CA GLU A 85 15.26 11.07 -3.51
C GLU A 85 14.51 12.13 -2.71
N ILE A 86 13.22 11.92 -2.45
CA ILE A 86 12.37 12.83 -1.67
C ILE A 86 12.87 12.97 -0.22
N LEU A 87 13.25 11.86 0.44
CA LEU A 87 13.77 11.92 1.80
C LEU A 87 15.05 12.76 1.88
N ARG A 88 15.96 12.61 0.91
CA ARG A 88 17.19 13.40 0.83
C ARG A 88 16.90 14.89 0.59
N ASP A 89 15.96 15.20 -0.30
CA ASP A 89 15.55 16.58 -0.57
C ASP A 89 14.92 17.24 0.67
N ILE A 90 13.97 16.56 1.35
CA ILE A 90 13.37 17.07 2.59
C ILE A 90 14.44 17.36 3.64
N HIS A 91 15.39 16.42 3.82
CA HIS A 91 16.48 16.59 4.77
C HIS A 91 17.42 17.74 4.38
N ALA A 92 17.78 17.87 3.11
CA ALA A 92 18.64 18.94 2.62
C ALA A 92 18.04 20.34 2.86
N ARG A 93 16.70 20.44 2.89
CA ARG A 93 15.96 21.66 3.25
C ARG A 93 15.84 21.88 4.77
N GLY A 94 16.49 21.07 5.59
CA GLY A 94 16.44 21.15 7.06
C GLY A 94 15.09 20.74 7.65
N ARG A 95 14.29 19.95 6.94
CA ARG A 95 12.98 19.47 7.39
C ARG A 95 13.04 18.02 7.82
N LEU A 96 12.12 17.62 8.72
CA LEU A 96 11.98 16.25 9.18
C LEU A 96 11.16 15.43 8.18
N PRO A 97 11.71 14.39 7.52
CA PRO A 97 10.90 13.48 6.73
C PRO A 97 10.09 12.55 7.64
N ILE A 98 8.78 12.41 7.33
CA ILE A 98 7.81 11.61 8.10
C ILE A 98 7.11 10.63 7.16
N VAL A 99 7.46 9.36 7.24
CA VAL A 99 6.88 8.28 6.43
C VAL A 99 5.62 7.74 7.11
N THR A 100 4.49 7.69 6.39
CA THR A 100 3.25 7.05 6.84
C THR A 100 3.07 5.69 6.19
N ALA A 101 3.36 4.60 6.90
CA ALA A 101 3.38 3.25 6.33
C ALA A 101 2.01 2.55 6.40
N GLY A 102 1.36 2.39 5.24
CA GLY A 102 0.19 1.54 5.01
C GLY A 102 0.54 0.23 4.30
N THR A 103 1.60 0.23 3.49
CA THR A 103 2.04 -0.93 2.70
C THR A 103 3.39 -1.45 3.21
N GLY A 104 3.36 -2.57 3.94
CA GLY A 104 4.55 -3.12 4.57
C GLY A 104 5.68 -3.50 3.59
N LEU A 105 5.33 -3.97 2.37
CA LEU A 105 6.34 -4.26 1.34
C LEU A 105 7.08 -2.99 0.89
N TYR A 106 6.38 -1.86 0.76
CA TYR A 106 7.00 -0.59 0.39
C TYR A 106 7.92 -0.08 1.51
N LEU A 107 7.46 -0.19 2.77
CA LEU A 107 8.29 0.17 3.91
C LEU A 107 9.57 -0.67 3.97
N ARG A 108 9.44 -1.98 3.82
CA ARG A 108 10.60 -2.88 3.77
C ARG A 108 11.54 -2.53 2.62
N ALA A 109 11.00 -2.29 1.41
CA ALA A 109 11.80 -1.88 0.26
C ALA A 109 12.59 -0.61 0.54
N LEU A 110 11.97 0.37 1.22
CA LEU A 110 12.62 1.62 1.59
C LEU A 110 13.72 1.42 2.63
N LEU A 111 13.41 0.77 3.75
CA LEU A 111 14.31 0.71 4.91
C LEU A 111 15.39 -0.37 4.78
N GLU A 112 15.00 -1.57 4.34
CA GLU A 112 15.91 -2.72 4.25
C GLU A 112 16.47 -2.95 2.85
N GLY A 113 15.88 -2.32 1.84
CA GLY A 113 16.17 -2.58 0.45
C GLY A 113 15.43 -3.76 -0.15
N LEU A 114 15.64 -3.92 -1.44
CA LEU A 114 15.21 -5.09 -2.20
C LEU A 114 16.44 -5.84 -2.68
N ALA A 115 16.31 -7.15 -2.81
CA ALA A 115 17.31 -7.94 -3.52
C ALA A 115 17.42 -7.42 -4.96
N ASP A 116 18.63 -7.47 -5.52
CA ASP A 116 18.87 -7.09 -6.91
C ASP A 116 18.21 -8.13 -7.84
N ALA A 117 16.95 -7.88 -8.12
CA ALA A 117 16.09 -8.74 -8.91
C ALA A 117 15.70 -8.02 -10.21
N PRO A 118 15.52 -8.76 -11.31
CA PRO A 118 15.19 -8.15 -12.60
C PRO A 118 13.87 -7.38 -12.51
N THR A 119 13.78 -6.35 -13.33
CA THR A 119 12.51 -5.62 -13.51
C THR A 119 11.41 -6.57 -13.96
N ARG A 120 10.18 -6.23 -13.62
CA ARG A 120 9.00 -7.01 -13.98
C ARG A 120 8.83 -7.07 -15.50
N SER A 121 8.69 -8.28 -16.06
CA SER A 121 8.40 -8.50 -17.48
C SER A 121 6.91 -8.84 -17.67
N GLU A 122 6.15 -7.88 -18.19
CA GLU A 122 4.71 -8.11 -18.45
C GLU A 122 4.51 -9.17 -19.56
N GLU A 123 5.37 -9.19 -20.55
CA GLU A 123 5.33 -10.19 -21.62
C GLU A 123 5.45 -11.61 -21.07
N LEU A 124 6.49 -11.87 -20.24
CA LEU A 124 6.67 -13.20 -19.64
C LEU A 124 5.49 -13.57 -18.72
N ARG A 125 4.96 -12.61 -17.97
CA ARG A 125 3.81 -12.82 -17.09
C ARG A 125 2.54 -13.12 -17.87
N ALA A 126 2.29 -12.41 -18.97
CA ALA A 126 1.16 -12.68 -19.86
C ALA A 126 1.24 -14.09 -20.44
N ARG A 127 2.40 -14.48 -20.97
CA ARG A 127 2.64 -15.85 -21.47
C ARG A 127 2.44 -16.93 -20.40
N LEU A 128 2.87 -16.67 -19.15
CA LEU A 128 2.67 -17.63 -18.06
C LEU A 128 1.19 -17.77 -17.68
N ARG A 129 0.44 -16.67 -17.65
CA ARG A 129 -1.01 -16.70 -17.39
C ARG A 129 -1.75 -17.44 -18.50
N GLU A 130 -1.47 -17.12 -19.77
CA GLU A 130 -2.05 -17.77 -20.92
C GLU A 130 -1.78 -19.29 -20.91
N ARG A 131 -0.53 -19.70 -20.69
CA ARG A 131 -0.18 -21.12 -20.57
C ARG A 131 -0.84 -21.84 -19.40
N SER A 132 -1.19 -21.11 -18.33
CA SER A 132 -1.89 -21.70 -17.18
C SER A 132 -3.40 -21.76 -17.37
N ALA A 133 -3.95 -20.98 -18.29
CA ALA A 133 -5.38 -21.02 -18.61
C ALA A 133 -5.76 -22.44 -19.07
N GLY A 134 -6.79 -23.00 -18.46
CA GLY A 134 -7.28 -24.36 -18.74
C GLY A 134 -6.42 -25.52 -18.21
N ARG A 135 -5.26 -25.26 -17.56
CA ARG A 135 -4.36 -26.32 -17.05
C ARG A 135 -4.43 -26.57 -15.53
N GLY A 136 -5.38 -25.92 -14.87
CA GLY A 136 -5.60 -26.01 -13.42
C GLY A 136 -4.60 -25.18 -12.59
N PRO A 137 -4.96 -24.86 -11.33
CA PRO A 137 -4.26 -23.90 -10.49
C PRO A 137 -2.81 -24.29 -10.12
N GLU A 138 -2.48 -25.58 -10.21
CA GLU A 138 -1.16 -26.09 -9.80
C GLU A 138 -0.15 -26.18 -10.97
N TYR A 139 -0.58 -25.88 -12.20
CA TYR A 139 0.31 -25.99 -13.37
C TYR A 139 1.58 -25.14 -13.20
N LEU A 140 1.43 -23.88 -12.82
CA LEU A 140 2.58 -22.98 -12.61
C LEU A 140 3.47 -23.44 -11.45
N HIS A 141 2.90 -24.04 -10.40
CA HIS A 141 3.69 -24.57 -9.29
C HIS A 141 4.52 -25.79 -9.72
N ARG A 142 3.96 -26.68 -10.56
CA ARG A 142 4.73 -27.79 -11.16
C ARG A 142 5.87 -27.28 -12.04
N LEU A 143 5.63 -26.21 -12.81
CA LEU A 143 6.67 -25.57 -13.60
C LEU A 143 7.77 -24.97 -12.71
N LEU A 144 7.39 -24.24 -11.64
CA LEU A 144 8.35 -23.70 -10.69
C LEU A 144 9.19 -24.81 -10.04
N ARG A 145 8.57 -25.93 -9.66
CA ARG A 145 9.27 -27.07 -9.05
C ARG A 145 10.38 -27.63 -9.94
N ARG A 146 10.22 -27.57 -11.27
CA ARG A 146 11.27 -27.98 -12.22
C ARG A 146 12.37 -26.94 -12.37
N LEU A 147 12.02 -25.65 -12.29
CA LEU A 147 12.95 -24.53 -12.52
C LEU A 147 13.73 -24.12 -11.27
N ASP A 148 13.06 -24.12 -10.13
CA ASP A 148 13.59 -23.73 -8.81
C ASP A 148 12.87 -24.54 -7.71
N PRO A 149 13.30 -25.78 -7.44
CA PRO A 149 12.70 -26.65 -6.44
C PRO A 149 12.69 -26.02 -5.02
N GLY A 150 13.75 -25.28 -4.69
CA GLY A 150 13.88 -24.61 -3.40
C GLY A 150 12.82 -23.51 -3.17
N SER A 151 12.48 -22.76 -4.21
CA SER A 151 11.39 -21.79 -4.15
C SER A 151 10.03 -22.47 -4.14
N ALA A 152 9.85 -23.54 -4.91
CA ALA A 152 8.58 -24.28 -4.94
C ALA A 152 8.24 -24.89 -3.58
N ALA A 153 9.22 -25.36 -2.82
CA ALA A 153 9.01 -25.91 -1.46
C ALA A 153 8.46 -24.87 -0.46
N ARG A 154 8.70 -23.57 -0.69
CA ARG A 154 8.30 -22.48 0.23
C ARG A 154 7.07 -21.70 -0.22
N ILE A 155 6.73 -21.76 -1.50
CA ILE A 155 5.61 -21.02 -2.06
C ILE A 155 4.40 -21.94 -2.14
N ALA A 156 3.29 -21.53 -1.53
CA ALA A 156 2.06 -22.31 -1.58
C ALA A 156 1.61 -22.55 -3.05
N PRO A 157 1.12 -23.75 -3.40
CA PRO A 157 0.77 -24.10 -4.79
C PRO A 157 -0.26 -23.19 -5.46
N ARG A 158 -1.07 -22.49 -4.68
CA ARG A 158 -2.11 -21.56 -5.16
C ARG A 158 -1.68 -20.09 -5.13
N ASP A 159 -0.48 -19.76 -4.65
CA ASP A 159 0.04 -18.39 -4.64
C ASP A 159 0.62 -18.01 -6.01
N THR A 160 -0.28 -17.87 -6.98
CA THR A 160 0.05 -17.60 -8.39
C THR A 160 0.97 -16.39 -8.56
N GLN A 161 0.79 -15.35 -7.75
CA GLN A 161 1.61 -14.13 -7.86
C GLN A 161 3.07 -14.39 -7.48
N LYS A 162 3.31 -15.09 -6.37
CA LYS A 162 4.68 -15.44 -5.95
C LYS A 162 5.30 -16.48 -6.89
N ILE A 163 4.50 -17.44 -7.37
CA ILE A 163 4.97 -18.46 -8.32
C ILE A 163 5.44 -17.79 -9.62
N ILE A 164 4.62 -16.92 -10.21
CA ILE A 164 4.98 -16.19 -11.44
C ILE A 164 6.25 -15.37 -11.20
N ARG A 165 6.36 -14.66 -10.05
CA ARG A 165 7.57 -13.87 -9.74
C ARG A 165 8.80 -14.75 -9.60
N ALA A 166 8.72 -15.90 -8.96
CA ALA A 166 9.84 -16.82 -8.82
C ALA A 166 10.29 -17.39 -10.17
N ILE A 167 9.35 -17.78 -11.05
CA ILE A 167 9.65 -18.22 -12.41
C ILE A 167 10.31 -17.08 -13.20
N GLU A 168 9.75 -15.86 -13.14
CA GLU A 168 10.29 -14.68 -13.80
C GLU A 168 11.75 -14.42 -13.39
N MET A 169 12.04 -14.40 -12.10
CA MET A 169 13.38 -14.22 -11.57
C MET A 169 14.33 -15.31 -12.12
N ARG A 170 13.94 -16.57 -12.04
CA ARG A 170 14.73 -17.70 -12.53
C ARG A 170 15.01 -17.66 -14.03
N VAL A 171 14.00 -17.30 -14.83
CA VAL A 171 14.11 -17.24 -16.29
C VAL A 171 15.01 -16.09 -16.72
N LEU A 172 14.85 -14.92 -16.13
CA LEU A 172 15.57 -13.70 -16.54
C LEU A 172 17.02 -13.66 -16.02
N THR A 173 17.28 -14.20 -14.83
CA THR A 173 18.63 -14.12 -14.22
C THR A 173 19.42 -15.43 -14.28
N LYS A 174 18.78 -16.55 -14.58
CA LYS A 174 19.32 -17.92 -14.45
C LYS A 174 19.68 -18.31 -13.00
N LYS A 175 19.48 -17.42 -12.01
CA LYS A 175 19.69 -17.67 -10.59
C LYS A 175 18.41 -18.11 -9.91
N SER A 176 18.50 -18.91 -8.85
CA SER A 176 17.36 -19.19 -7.98
C SER A 176 16.97 -17.95 -7.17
N VAL A 177 15.72 -17.92 -6.67
CA VAL A 177 15.28 -16.85 -5.76
C VAL A 177 16.17 -16.77 -4.52
N ASN A 178 16.70 -17.92 -4.05
CA ASN A 178 17.61 -17.97 -2.91
C ASN A 178 18.95 -17.28 -3.20
N GLU A 179 19.56 -17.56 -4.34
CA GLU A 179 20.81 -16.90 -4.75
C GLU A 179 20.64 -15.40 -4.89
N ILE A 180 19.51 -14.94 -5.47
CA ILE A 180 19.22 -13.52 -5.58
C ILE A 180 19.04 -12.87 -4.19
N HIS A 181 18.36 -13.54 -3.27
CA HIS A 181 18.17 -13.05 -1.91
C HIS A 181 19.46 -13.10 -1.07
N ALA A 182 20.32 -14.10 -1.31
CA ALA A 182 21.60 -14.22 -0.63
C ALA A 182 22.62 -13.15 -1.06
N ALA A 183 22.49 -12.58 -2.25
CA ALA A 183 23.31 -11.46 -2.72
C ALA A 183 23.13 -10.18 -1.87
N GLY A 184 22.17 -10.20 -0.95
CA GLY A 184 21.94 -9.13 0.00
C GLY A 184 20.94 -8.07 -0.49
N ARG A 185 20.80 -7.06 0.35
CA ARG A 185 19.96 -5.89 0.13
C ARG A 185 20.77 -4.66 0.49
N ALA A 186 20.54 -3.55 -0.19
CA ALA A 186 21.13 -2.27 0.17
C ALA A 186 20.14 -1.52 1.08
N PRO A 187 20.33 -1.43 2.40
CA PRO A 187 19.46 -0.67 3.29
C PRO A 187 19.48 0.83 2.95
N LEU A 188 18.51 1.56 3.49
CA LEU A 188 18.50 3.01 3.39
C LEU A 188 19.69 3.62 4.15
N GLU A 189 20.55 4.34 3.43
CA GLU A 189 21.72 4.98 4.01
C GLU A 189 21.48 6.46 4.33
N GLY A 190 22.21 6.96 5.32
CA GLY A 190 22.14 8.37 5.73
C GLY A 190 20.98 8.72 6.66
N PHE A 191 20.10 7.77 7.01
CA PHE A 191 18.98 7.99 7.88
C PHE A 191 18.93 7.00 9.06
N THR A 192 18.47 7.50 10.22
CA THR A 192 18.11 6.68 11.38
C THR A 192 16.58 6.67 11.52
N PRO A 193 15.91 5.54 11.20
CA PRO A 193 14.46 5.45 11.32
C PRO A 193 14.04 5.32 12.80
N ILE A 194 13.16 6.21 13.24
CA ILE A 194 12.47 6.16 14.53
C ILE A 194 11.04 5.69 14.24
N LYS A 195 10.75 4.45 14.62
CA LYS A 195 9.48 3.79 14.27
C LYS A 195 8.46 3.97 15.39
N ILE A 196 7.30 4.55 15.05
CA ILE A 196 6.16 4.78 15.94
C ILE A 196 4.99 3.94 15.44
N GLY A 197 4.56 2.98 16.24
CA GLY A 197 3.50 2.04 15.88
C GLY A 197 2.17 2.38 16.56
N LEU A 198 1.09 2.48 15.78
CA LEU A 198 -0.25 2.66 16.31
C LEU A 198 -0.96 1.31 16.42
N LYS A 199 -1.40 0.97 17.64
CA LYS A 199 -2.09 -0.29 17.96
C LYS A 199 -3.33 -0.03 18.81
N PRO A 200 -4.34 0.70 18.30
CA PRO A 200 -5.55 0.96 19.06
C PRO A 200 -6.29 -0.33 19.39
N PRO A 201 -7.15 -0.34 20.43
CA PRO A 201 -7.99 -1.48 20.81
C PRO A 201 -8.83 -1.95 19.61
N ARG A 202 -8.85 -3.28 19.38
CA ARG A 202 -9.50 -3.88 18.20
C ARG A 202 -10.98 -3.52 18.03
N PRO A 203 -11.83 -3.50 19.09
CA PRO A 203 -13.23 -3.10 18.93
C PRO A 203 -13.35 -1.66 18.44
N ALA A 204 -12.60 -0.71 19.02
CA ALA A 204 -12.60 0.69 18.61
C ALA A 204 -12.07 0.88 17.18
N LEU A 205 -11.04 0.13 16.78
CA LEU A 205 -10.54 0.14 15.40
C LEU A 205 -11.62 -0.32 14.41
N TYR A 206 -12.37 -1.37 14.75
CA TYR A 206 -13.42 -1.90 13.89
C TYR A 206 -14.59 -0.94 13.75
N ALA A 207 -15.03 -0.31 14.85
CA ALA A 207 -16.04 0.74 14.81
C ALA A 207 -15.61 1.91 13.89
N ARG A 208 -14.35 2.33 14.01
CA ARG A 208 -13.79 3.40 13.17
C ARG A 208 -13.66 3.01 11.70
N ILE A 209 -13.39 1.74 11.40
CA ILE A 209 -13.43 1.22 10.02
C ILE A 209 -14.85 1.28 9.44
N GLU A 210 -15.85 0.91 10.22
CA GLU A 210 -17.26 0.93 9.79
C GLU A 210 -17.74 2.34 9.51
N GLN A 211 -17.51 3.25 10.45
CA GLN A 211 -17.82 4.67 10.28
C GLN A 211 -17.13 5.25 9.03
N ARG A 212 -15.85 4.95 8.83
CA ARG A 212 -15.09 5.44 7.68
C ARG A 212 -15.64 4.95 6.35
N VAL A 213 -16.14 3.71 6.27
CA VAL A 213 -16.79 3.20 5.05
C VAL A 213 -18.06 4.00 4.75
N GLU A 214 -18.84 4.35 5.76
CA GLU A 214 -20.04 5.19 5.61
C GLU A 214 -19.67 6.61 5.14
N GLU A 215 -18.65 7.21 5.76
CA GLU A 215 -18.13 8.52 5.37
C GLU A 215 -17.66 8.54 3.91
N MET A 216 -16.95 7.51 3.46
CA MET A 216 -16.48 7.38 2.07
C MET A 216 -17.65 7.25 1.09
N LEU A 217 -18.69 6.49 1.43
CA LEU A 217 -19.88 6.37 0.61
C LEU A 217 -20.64 7.70 0.53
N ALA A 218 -20.82 8.38 1.66
CA ALA A 218 -21.43 9.69 1.71
C ALA A 218 -20.63 10.77 0.97
N ALA A 219 -19.30 10.62 0.91
CA ALA A 219 -18.42 11.52 0.17
C ALA A 219 -18.44 11.30 -1.34
N GLY A 220 -19.22 10.34 -1.86
CA GLY A 220 -19.37 10.13 -3.29
C GLY A 220 -18.43 9.09 -3.90
N TRP A 221 -18.13 8.00 -3.18
CA TRP A 221 -17.23 6.96 -3.70
C TRP A 221 -17.74 6.30 -4.98
N GLN A 222 -19.06 6.14 -5.14
CA GLN A 222 -19.65 5.64 -6.38
C GLN A 222 -19.48 6.64 -7.53
N GLU A 223 -19.66 7.92 -7.25
CA GLU A 223 -19.46 9.03 -8.19
C GLU A 223 -18.01 9.10 -8.67
N GLU A 224 -17.05 8.90 -7.76
CA GLU A 224 -15.62 8.82 -8.11
C GLU A 224 -15.36 7.69 -9.12
N ILE A 225 -15.91 6.49 -8.88
CA ILE A 225 -15.77 5.35 -9.80
C ILE A 225 -16.32 5.68 -11.18
N ARG A 226 -17.50 6.29 -11.24
CA ARG A 226 -18.13 6.69 -12.51
C ARG A 226 -17.31 7.73 -13.25
N ALA A 227 -16.85 8.75 -12.54
CA ALA A 227 -16.01 9.80 -13.11
C ALA A 227 -14.71 9.21 -13.69
N ILE A 228 -14.08 8.26 -13.00
CA ILE A 228 -12.88 7.58 -13.51
C ILE A 228 -13.19 6.78 -14.78
N LEU A 229 -14.26 5.99 -14.77
CA LEU A 229 -14.64 5.17 -15.92
C LEU A 229 -15.04 6.03 -17.13
N SER A 230 -15.68 7.21 -16.92
CA SER A 230 -16.06 8.12 -18.00
C SER A 230 -14.87 8.71 -18.74
N THR A 231 -13.67 8.69 -18.14
CA THR A 231 -12.43 9.10 -18.80
C THR A 231 -11.79 7.99 -19.67
N GLY A 232 -12.47 6.85 -19.85
CA GLY A 232 -11.97 5.73 -20.65
C GLY A 232 -11.00 4.80 -19.93
N VAL A 233 -10.84 4.93 -18.62
CA VAL A 233 -10.03 3.98 -17.83
C VAL A 233 -10.69 2.61 -17.84
N SER A 234 -9.92 1.57 -18.22
CA SER A 234 -10.44 0.20 -18.26
C SER A 234 -10.90 -0.28 -16.88
N ARG A 235 -12.00 -1.03 -16.82
CA ARG A 235 -12.47 -1.72 -15.62
C ARG A 235 -11.45 -2.73 -15.06
N ASP A 236 -10.53 -3.21 -15.90
CA ASP A 236 -9.46 -4.14 -15.53
C ASP A 236 -8.23 -3.42 -14.99
N ALA A 237 -8.21 -2.08 -14.95
CA ALA A 237 -7.11 -1.33 -14.39
C ALA A 237 -6.89 -1.74 -12.92
N LYS A 238 -5.62 -1.88 -12.54
CA LYS A 238 -5.23 -2.38 -11.22
C LYS A 238 -5.94 -1.70 -10.04
N PRO A 239 -6.16 -0.37 -10.03
CA PRO A 239 -6.84 0.28 -8.90
C PRO A 239 -8.27 -0.21 -8.66
N PHE A 240 -8.98 -0.68 -9.68
CA PHE A 240 -10.31 -1.25 -9.51
C PHE A 240 -10.31 -2.60 -8.77
N THR A 241 -9.14 -3.21 -8.55
CA THR A 241 -9.01 -4.39 -7.67
C THR A 241 -8.89 -4.03 -6.19
N PHE A 242 -8.79 -2.76 -5.83
CA PHE A 242 -8.68 -2.33 -4.43
C PHE A 242 -10.00 -2.52 -3.69
N ILE A 243 -9.90 -2.66 -2.37
CA ILE A 243 -11.07 -2.82 -1.49
C ILE A 243 -12.02 -1.65 -1.68
N GLY A 244 -13.29 -1.93 -1.78
CA GLY A 244 -14.37 -1.01 -2.05
C GLY A 244 -14.59 -0.79 -3.53
N TYR A 245 -13.57 -0.45 -4.31
CA TYR A 245 -13.70 -0.28 -5.76
C TYR A 245 -14.18 -1.55 -6.45
N ARG A 246 -13.59 -2.69 -6.16
CA ARG A 246 -13.98 -3.96 -6.76
C ARG A 246 -15.38 -4.41 -6.31
N GLU A 247 -15.73 -4.20 -5.04
CA GLU A 247 -17.03 -4.57 -4.51
C GLU A 247 -18.14 -3.69 -5.10
N ILE A 248 -17.91 -2.39 -5.25
CA ILE A 248 -18.86 -1.46 -5.89
C ILE A 248 -18.94 -1.76 -7.38
N LEU A 249 -17.83 -1.95 -8.06
CA LEU A 249 -17.80 -2.23 -9.50
C LEU A 249 -18.50 -3.56 -9.84
N ALA A 250 -18.45 -4.54 -8.95
CA ALA A 250 -19.14 -5.83 -9.12
C ALA A 250 -20.67 -5.72 -9.11
N GLN A 251 -21.24 -4.59 -8.65
CA GLN A 251 -22.68 -4.34 -8.72
C GLN A 251 -23.14 -3.88 -10.11
N ALA A 252 -22.20 -3.51 -10.99
CA ALA A 252 -22.54 -3.10 -12.35
C ALA A 252 -22.51 -4.29 -13.30
N PRO A 253 -23.57 -4.55 -14.09
CA PRO A 253 -23.61 -5.61 -15.08
C PRO A 253 -22.46 -5.50 -16.07
N VAL A 254 -21.90 -6.66 -16.46
CA VAL A 254 -20.91 -6.75 -17.52
C VAL A 254 -21.62 -6.54 -18.86
N GLY A 255 -21.22 -5.53 -19.65
CA GLY A 255 -21.78 -5.26 -20.98
C GLY A 255 -22.77 -4.09 -21.05
N GLU A 256 -23.32 -3.64 -19.96
CA GLU A 256 -24.07 -2.39 -19.90
C GLU A 256 -23.12 -1.25 -19.52
N GLY A 257 -23.05 -0.22 -20.39
CA GLY A 257 -22.11 0.90 -20.20
C GLY A 257 -22.33 1.62 -18.86
N LEU A 258 -21.47 2.60 -18.58
CA LEU A 258 -21.45 3.49 -17.39
C LEU A 258 -22.82 3.94 -16.84
N LYS A 259 -23.86 3.86 -17.66
CA LYS A 259 -25.24 4.30 -17.34
C LYS A 259 -25.95 3.40 -16.33
N THR A 260 -25.47 2.19 -16.08
CA THR A 260 -26.13 1.19 -15.23
C THR A 260 -25.55 1.02 -13.82
N LEU A 261 -24.46 1.67 -13.48
CA LEU A 261 -24.18 1.93 -12.07
C LEU A 261 -25.30 2.85 -11.57
N PRO A 262 -26.06 2.49 -10.53
CA PRO A 262 -27.17 3.31 -10.02
C PRO A 262 -26.67 4.73 -9.73
N LEU A 263 -27.08 5.71 -10.57
CA LEU A 263 -26.54 7.08 -10.57
C LEU A 263 -27.18 7.96 -9.51
N SER A 264 -28.40 7.66 -9.15
CA SER A 264 -29.25 8.40 -8.24
C SER A 264 -30.37 7.45 -7.80
N GLY A 265 -29.97 6.37 -7.22
CA GLY A 265 -30.87 5.33 -6.74
C GLY A 265 -30.40 4.85 -5.39
N PRO A 266 -31.08 3.88 -4.80
CA PRO A 266 -30.88 3.50 -3.42
C PRO A 266 -29.41 3.24 -3.13
N SER A 267 -29.00 3.57 -1.91
CA SER A 267 -27.71 3.19 -1.31
C SER A 267 -27.28 1.81 -1.78
N LEU A 268 -25.98 1.60 -1.97
CA LEU A 268 -25.41 0.27 -2.25
C LEU A 268 -26.11 -0.80 -1.41
N PRO A 269 -26.33 -2.00 -1.96
CA PRO A 269 -26.92 -3.09 -1.18
C PRO A 269 -26.16 -3.27 0.14
N ALA A 270 -26.88 -3.43 1.23
CA ALA A 270 -26.28 -3.64 2.55
C ALA A 270 -25.26 -4.79 2.57
N ALA A 271 -25.48 -5.82 1.76
CA ALA A 271 -24.54 -6.93 1.55
C ALA A 271 -23.19 -6.45 1.01
N THR A 272 -23.19 -5.54 0.03
CA THR A 272 -21.97 -4.96 -0.56
C THR A 272 -21.21 -4.12 0.46
N ILE A 273 -21.92 -3.25 1.20
CA ILE A 273 -21.33 -2.44 2.27
C ILE A 273 -20.70 -3.34 3.33
N ASN A 274 -21.37 -4.40 3.73
CA ASN A 274 -20.86 -5.36 4.71
C ASN A 274 -19.62 -6.10 4.19
N GLU A 275 -19.55 -6.43 2.90
CA GLU A 275 -18.36 -7.05 2.32
C GLU A 275 -17.16 -6.08 2.26
N ILE A 276 -17.40 -4.79 1.96
CA ILE A 276 -16.37 -3.74 2.04
C ILE A 276 -15.83 -3.63 3.47
N ARG A 277 -16.71 -3.54 4.49
CA ARG A 277 -16.34 -3.49 5.91
C ARG A 277 -15.51 -4.71 6.30
N LYS A 278 -15.94 -5.91 5.93
CA LYS A 278 -15.25 -7.18 6.19
C LYS A 278 -13.89 -7.22 5.52
N SER A 279 -13.81 -6.89 4.24
CA SER A 279 -12.55 -6.82 3.48
C SER A 279 -11.56 -5.83 4.11
N THR A 280 -12.05 -4.67 4.59
CA THR A 280 -11.23 -3.65 5.26
C THR A 280 -10.74 -4.12 6.63
N ARG A 281 -11.56 -4.80 7.43
CA ARG A 281 -11.14 -5.43 8.69
C ARG A 281 -10.06 -6.50 8.46
N HIS A 282 -10.20 -7.32 7.43
CA HIS A 282 -9.18 -8.31 7.05
C HIS A 282 -7.88 -7.64 6.60
N PHE A 283 -7.98 -6.52 5.88
CA PHE A 283 -6.79 -5.75 5.50
C PHE A 283 -6.08 -5.17 6.72
N ALA A 284 -6.81 -4.55 7.64
CA ALA A 284 -6.26 -4.05 8.90
C ALA A 284 -5.54 -5.17 9.70
N LYS A 285 -6.14 -6.37 9.78
CA LYS A 285 -5.51 -7.52 10.43
C LYS A 285 -4.21 -7.93 9.74
N ARG A 286 -4.18 -7.96 8.39
CA ARG A 286 -2.94 -8.26 7.63
C ARG A 286 -1.85 -7.22 7.90
N GLN A 287 -2.21 -5.93 7.96
CA GLN A 287 -1.26 -4.87 8.29
C GLN A 287 -0.70 -5.04 9.71
N GLN A 288 -1.55 -5.33 10.71
CA GLN A 288 -1.09 -5.59 12.08
C GLN A 288 -0.13 -6.78 12.14
N THR A 289 -0.45 -7.89 11.46
CA THR A 289 0.42 -9.08 11.39
C THR A 289 1.76 -8.77 10.72
N TRP A 290 1.76 -7.92 9.70
CA TRP A 290 2.98 -7.50 9.02
C TRP A 290 3.85 -6.64 9.93
N PHE A 291 3.27 -5.57 10.47
CA PHE A 291 4.01 -4.60 11.28
C PHE A 291 4.43 -5.14 12.65
N ALA A 292 3.76 -6.17 13.18
CA ALA A 292 4.19 -6.85 14.41
C ALA A 292 5.59 -7.52 14.29
N ARG A 293 6.09 -7.69 13.05
CA ARG A 293 7.42 -8.24 12.79
C ARG A 293 8.51 -7.17 12.69
N GLU A 294 8.12 -5.90 12.72
CA GLU A 294 9.08 -4.79 12.71
C GLU A 294 9.77 -4.70 14.07
N SER A 295 11.09 -4.58 14.03
CA SER A 295 11.92 -4.37 15.22
C SER A 295 11.99 -2.90 15.61
N ASN A 296 12.30 -2.62 16.87
CA ASN A 296 12.56 -1.28 17.41
C ASN A 296 11.40 -0.30 17.14
N VAL A 297 10.16 -0.74 17.45
CA VAL A 297 8.95 0.07 17.30
C VAL A 297 8.45 0.55 18.65
N HIS A 298 8.26 1.85 18.80
CA HIS A 298 7.57 2.45 19.94
C HIS A 298 6.06 2.29 19.74
N TRP A 299 5.47 1.24 20.30
CA TRP A 299 4.05 0.95 20.18
C TRP A 299 3.18 1.82 21.10
N LEU A 300 2.20 2.51 20.52
CA LEU A 300 1.20 3.30 21.21
C LEU A 300 -0.15 2.58 21.14
N PRO A 301 -0.79 2.23 22.28
CA PRO A 301 -2.05 1.48 22.31
C PRO A 301 -3.26 2.41 22.10
N THR A 302 -3.14 3.37 21.19
CA THR A 302 -4.15 4.41 20.92
C THR A 302 -4.16 4.80 19.44
N PHE A 303 -5.08 5.69 19.08
CA PHE A 303 -5.17 6.29 17.75
C PHE A 303 -4.16 7.44 17.58
N GLY A 304 -3.79 7.72 16.33
CA GLY A 304 -2.81 8.76 16.03
C GLY A 304 -3.30 10.21 16.18
N ASP A 305 -4.59 10.41 16.27
CA ASP A 305 -5.24 11.70 16.55
C ASP A 305 -5.44 11.96 18.06
N ASP A 306 -5.08 11.00 18.93
CA ASP A 306 -5.07 11.16 20.36
C ASP A 306 -3.94 12.14 20.77
N PRO A 307 -4.22 13.18 21.56
CA PRO A 307 -3.21 14.12 22.06
C PRO A 307 -2.00 13.44 22.72
N LEU A 308 -2.22 12.38 23.49
CA LEU A 308 -1.17 11.63 24.17
C LEU A 308 -0.25 10.91 23.13
N ALA A 309 -0.82 10.41 22.03
CA ALA A 309 -0.01 9.81 20.95
C ALA A 309 0.89 10.86 20.31
N ILE A 310 0.38 12.06 20.09
CA ILE A 310 1.14 13.17 19.50
C ILE A 310 2.28 13.58 20.43
N GLU A 311 1.99 13.77 21.73
CA GLU A 311 2.97 14.18 22.75
C GLU A 311 4.12 13.17 22.87
N ARG A 312 3.78 11.87 23.04
CA ARG A 312 4.78 10.79 23.12
C ARG A 312 5.62 10.69 21.86
N SER A 313 4.97 10.83 20.69
CA SER A 313 5.70 10.77 19.41
C SER A 313 6.69 11.92 19.26
N VAL A 314 6.36 13.12 19.70
CA VAL A 314 7.29 14.26 19.73
C VAL A 314 8.46 13.97 20.64
N ALA A 315 8.24 13.36 21.81
CA ALA A 315 9.30 12.99 22.75
C ALA A 315 10.28 11.96 22.15
N PHE A 316 9.81 10.99 21.37
CA PHE A 316 10.68 10.02 20.66
C PHE A 316 11.50 10.65 19.54
N LEU A 317 11.02 11.75 18.96
CA LEU A 317 11.63 12.41 17.79
C LEU A 317 12.56 13.60 18.17
N ARG A 318 12.59 14.00 19.41
CA ARG A 318 13.54 14.99 19.94
C ARG A 318 14.84 14.34 20.38
#